data_a1bb9b19b923f6b8e33dbd44a047fc6f
#
_entry.id   a1bb9b19b923f6b8e33dbd44a047fc6f
#
_cell.length_a   1.000
_cell.length_b   1.000
_cell.length_c   1.000
_cell.angle_alpha   90.00
_cell.angle_beta   90.00
_cell.angle_gamma   90.00
#
_symmetry.space_group_name_H-M   'P 1'
#
loop_
_entity.id
_entity.type
_entity.pdbx_description
1 polymer ?
#
loop_
_entity_poly.entity_id
_entity_poly.type
_entity_poly.pdbx_seq_one_letter_code
_entity_poly.pdbx_strand_id
1 'polypeptide(L)'
;MDKQQLLRIGRISSYNFPDGTARVTYDDKDGSTTPEIPFLAWEHWRPKIGDQVLVGHLSNGTSRAIILGPFWYEGHRPHGGREGLYRQEYTSTLGGDAAEYDEKTASLTIQAGGCTITLAGGKVTVDAPSGVEVTTTVTAATEVIAGAIKLTQHTHTGVHGETSNPH
;
A
#
# COMPACT_ATOMS: atom_id res chain seq x y z
N MET A 1 7.53 -41.29 16.14
CA MET A 1 7.71 -40.42 14.95
C MET A 1 6.93 -39.15 15.25
N ASP A 2 7.64 -38.07 15.62
CA ASP A 2 7.01 -36.77 15.74
C ASP A 2 6.44 -36.36 14.36
N LYS A 3 5.13 -36.14 14.32
CA LYS A 3 4.50 -35.52 13.15
C LYS A 3 5.12 -34.15 13.00
N GLN A 4 6.09 -34.01 12.09
CA GLN A 4 6.59 -32.68 11.74
C GLN A 4 5.39 -31.83 11.32
N GLN A 5 5.11 -30.81 12.12
CA GLN A 5 4.09 -29.84 11.76
C GLN A 5 4.59 -29.10 10.52
N LEU A 6 3.96 -29.33 9.38
CA LEU A 6 4.31 -28.70 8.11
C LEU A 6 4.07 -27.21 8.13
N LEU A 7 3.10 -26.75 8.93
CA LEU A 7 2.77 -25.34 9.12
C LEU A 7 2.94 -24.96 10.59
N ARG A 8 3.55 -23.82 10.82
CA ARG A 8 3.77 -23.28 12.17
C ARG A 8 3.56 -21.78 12.19
N ILE A 9 3.11 -21.28 13.34
CA ILE A 9 3.07 -19.86 13.61
C ILE A 9 4.33 -19.49 14.39
N GLY A 10 5.00 -18.44 13.96
CA GLY A 10 6.15 -17.87 14.66
C GLY A 10 6.12 -16.36 14.61
N ARG A 11 7.10 -15.72 15.25
CA ARG A 11 7.25 -14.26 15.27
C ARG A 11 8.53 -13.86 14.55
N ILE A 12 8.43 -12.79 13.77
CA ILE A 12 9.62 -12.20 13.14
C ILE A 12 10.56 -11.71 14.23
N SER A 13 11.81 -12.15 14.22
CA SER A 13 12.85 -11.69 15.13
C SER A 13 13.88 -10.77 14.50
N SER A 14 14.18 -10.95 13.22
CA SER A 14 15.08 -10.08 12.47
C SER A 14 14.85 -10.22 10.96
N TYR A 15 15.33 -9.22 10.20
CA TYR A 15 15.30 -9.20 8.74
C TYR A 15 16.69 -9.16 8.13
N ASN A 16 16.80 -9.74 6.94
CA ASN A 16 17.84 -9.51 5.97
C ASN A 16 17.15 -9.01 4.68
N PHE A 17 17.01 -7.69 4.55
CA PHE A 17 16.27 -7.08 3.44
C PHE A 17 16.90 -7.30 2.07
N PRO A 18 18.23 -7.25 1.91
CA PRO A 18 18.87 -7.52 0.62
C PRO A 18 18.53 -8.91 0.06
N ASP A 19 18.45 -9.91 0.91
CA ASP A 19 18.22 -11.30 0.51
C ASP A 19 16.74 -11.71 0.56
N GLY A 20 15.85 -10.83 1.05
CA GLY A 20 14.43 -11.15 1.20
C GLY A 20 14.17 -12.28 2.20
N THR A 21 14.97 -12.34 3.27
CA THR A 21 14.89 -13.37 4.31
C THR A 21 14.62 -12.78 5.68
N ALA A 22 14.19 -13.61 6.62
CA ALA A 22 14.05 -13.25 8.02
C ALA A 22 14.31 -14.45 8.93
N ARG A 23 14.55 -14.18 10.20
CA ARG A 23 14.56 -15.17 11.27
C ARG A 23 13.23 -15.13 12.00
N VAL A 24 12.74 -16.32 12.35
CA VAL A 24 11.46 -16.50 13.03
C VAL A 24 11.69 -17.23 14.34
N THR A 25 11.13 -16.70 15.43
CA THR A 25 11.14 -17.34 16.74
C THR A 25 9.82 -18.08 16.96
N TYR A 26 9.89 -19.28 17.52
CA TYR A 26 8.74 -20.10 17.86
C TYR A 26 8.52 -20.13 19.36
N ASP A 27 7.38 -19.61 19.82
CA ASP A 27 7.03 -19.54 21.25
C ASP A 27 6.87 -20.94 21.89
N ASP A 28 6.49 -21.94 21.08
CA ASP A 28 6.27 -23.35 21.51
C ASP A 28 7.55 -24.21 21.54
N LYS A 29 8.72 -23.62 21.26
CA LYS A 29 10.03 -24.28 21.29
C LYS A 29 11.07 -23.49 22.07
N ASP A 30 10.74 -23.15 23.31
CA ASP A 30 11.65 -22.43 24.23
C ASP A 30 12.29 -21.17 23.60
N GLY A 31 11.55 -20.48 22.71
CA GLY A 31 12.06 -19.31 22.01
C GLY A 31 13.13 -19.59 20.97
N SER A 32 13.24 -20.82 20.48
CA SER A 32 14.21 -21.15 19.42
C SER A 32 13.97 -20.36 18.15
N THR A 33 15.06 -19.83 17.59
CA THR A 33 15.03 -19.00 16.38
C THR A 33 15.54 -19.78 15.17
N THR A 34 14.87 -19.66 14.05
CA THR A 34 15.29 -20.30 12.79
C THR A 34 16.61 -19.70 12.26
N PRO A 35 17.33 -20.39 11.37
CA PRO A 35 18.20 -19.73 10.41
C PRO A 35 17.41 -18.69 9.62
N GLU A 36 18.07 -17.90 8.78
CA GLU A 36 17.39 -17.07 7.81
C GLU A 36 16.60 -17.91 6.84
N ILE A 37 15.30 -17.63 6.71
CA ILE A 37 14.39 -18.31 5.80
C ILE A 37 13.71 -17.29 4.88
N PRO A 38 13.49 -17.63 3.59
CA PRO A 38 12.96 -16.70 2.62
C PRO A 38 11.47 -16.41 2.85
N PHE A 39 11.04 -15.21 2.44
CA PHE A 39 9.64 -14.91 2.21
C PHE A 39 9.14 -15.50 0.90
N LEU A 40 7.83 -15.80 0.84
CA LEU A 40 7.17 -16.07 -0.42
C LEU A 40 7.25 -14.82 -1.29
N ALA A 41 7.85 -14.94 -2.49
CA ALA A 41 8.10 -13.82 -3.39
C ALA A 41 6.80 -13.28 -4.03
N TRP A 42 6.88 -12.21 -4.76
CA TRP A 42 6.00 -11.36 -5.54
C TRP A 42 5.69 -10.01 -4.90
N GLU A 43 5.52 -9.92 -3.58
CA GLU A 43 5.31 -8.66 -2.91
C GLU A 43 6.41 -8.42 -1.88
N HIS A 44 6.92 -7.22 -1.82
CA HIS A 44 7.89 -6.81 -0.82
C HIS A 44 7.15 -6.20 0.38
N TRP A 45 6.43 -7.04 1.12
CA TRP A 45 5.76 -6.62 2.34
C TRP A 45 6.62 -6.91 3.58
N ARG A 46 6.42 -6.13 4.64
CA ARG A 46 7.27 -6.16 5.84
C ARG A 46 6.41 -6.20 7.10
N PRO A 47 6.12 -7.37 7.68
CA PRO A 47 5.58 -7.42 9.03
C PRO A 47 6.60 -6.78 9.99
N LYS A 48 6.15 -6.21 11.09
CA LYS A 48 7.04 -5.68 12.13
C LYS A 48 7.77 -6.82 12.84
N ILE A 49 8.93 -6.52 13.41
CA ILE A 49 9.56 -7.44 14.37
C ILE A 49 8.57 -7.69 15.51
N GLY A 50 8.35 -8.95 15.85
CA GLY A 50 7.35 -9.40 16.83
C GLY A 50 5.99 -9.79 16.23
N ASP A 51 5.68 -9.41 14.98
CA ASP A 51 4.44 -9.83 14.32
C ASP A 51 4.43 -11.32 14.05
N GLN A 52 3.23 -11.91 14.13
CA GLN A 52 3.04 -13.31 13.85
C GLN A 52 3.00 -13.57 12.33
N VAL A 53 3.64 -14.64 11.93
CA VAL A 53 3.69 -15.12 10.55
C VAL A 53 3.43 -16.61 10.47
N LEU A 54 2.84 -17.03 9.37
CA LEU A 54 2.71 -18.45 9.03
C LEU A 54 3.97 -18.90 8.30
N VAL A 55 4.57 -19.99 8.76
CA VAL A 55 5.77 -20.60 8.19
C VAL A 55 5.45 -21.99 7.69
N GLY A 56 5.75 -22.26 6.43
CA GLY A 56 5.70 -23.57 5.83
C GLY A 56 7.05 -24.28 5.92
N HIS A 57 7.08 -25.49 6.52
CA HIS A 57 8.24 -26.36 6.55
C HIS A 57 8.16 -27.40 5.44
N LEU A 58 9.19 -27.47 4.62
CA LEU A 58 9.25 -28.40 3.50
C LEU A 58 9.75 -29.76 3.95
N SER A 59 9.03 -30.81 3.60
CA SER A 59 9.32 -32.19 4.03
C SER A 59 10.31 -32.96 3.13
N ASN A 60 11.06 -32.27 2.26
CA ASN A 60 11.94 -32.85 1.28
C ASN A 60 13.35 -33.26 1.79
N GLY A 61 13.46 -33.60 3.08
CA GLY A 61 14.71 -33.99 3.71
C GLY A 61 15.71 -32.86 4.02
N THR A 62 15.33 -31.62 3.79
CA THR A 62 16.11 -30.43 4.14
C THR A 62 15.35 -29.63 5.19
N SER A 63 16.06 -28.99 6.11
CA SER A 63 15.48 -28.09 7.13
C SER A 63 14.99 -26.76 6.50
N ARG A 64 14.47 -26.81 5.29
CA ARG A 64 14.01 -25.64 4.55
C ARG A 64 12.61 -25.23 5.00
N ALA A 65 12.42 -23.94 5.18
CA ALA A 65 11.14 -23.34 5.48
C ALA A 65 10.95 -22.06 4.62
N ILE A 66 9.71 -21.65 4.46
CA ILE A 66 9.33 -20.42 3.75
C ILE A 66 8.33 -19.67 4.62
N ILE A 67 8.51 -18.38 4.79
CA ILE A 67 7.51 -17.50 5.40
C ILE A 67 6.42 -17.26 4.37
N LEU A 68 5.22 -17.81 4.64
CA LEU A 68 4.07 -17.75 3.72
C LEU A 68 3.35 -16.42 3.80
N GLY A 69 3.36 -15.77 4.96
CA GLY A 69 2.76 -14.45 5.12
C GLY A 69 2.27 -14.14 6.53
N PRO A 70 1.84 -12.89 6.78
CA PRO A 70 1.11 -12.51 7.96
C PRO A 70 -0.31 -13.03 7.87
N PHE A 71 -1.00 -13.00 8.99
CA PHE A 71 -2.44 -13.25 9.09
C PHE A 71 -3.03 -12.33 10.16
N TRP A 72 -4.36 -12.16 10.14
CA TRP A 72 -5.03 -11.36 11.13
C TRP A 72 -5.19 -12.12 12.45
N TYR A 73 -4.85 -11.49 13.55
CA TYR A 73 -5.01 -12.00 14.90
C TYR A 73 -5.39 -10.87 15.86
N GLU A 74 -5.64 -11.17 17.14
CA GLU A 74 -6.13 -10.17 18.09
C GLU A 74 -5.22 -8.95 18.24
N GLY A 75 -3.91 -9.13 18.19
CA GLY A 75 -2.90 -8.04 18.24
C GLY A 75 -2.64 -7.36 16.89
N HIS A 76 -3.22 -7.85 15.79
CA HIS A 76 -3.01 -7.34 14.45
C HIS A 76 -4.28 -7.51 13.61
N ARG A 77 -5.20 -6.55 13.73
CA ARG A 77 -6.50 -6.55 13.06
C ARG A 77 -6.49 -5.64 11.83
N PRO A 78 -7.30 -5.95 10.79
CA PRO A 78 -7.40 -5.07 9.63
C PRO A 78 -7.92 -3.69 10.03
N HIS A 79 -7.27 -2.63 9.54
CA HIS A 79 -7.73 -1.27 9.75
C HIS A 79 -9.05 -1.03 9.02
N GLY A 80 -10.07 -0.56 9.74
CA GLY A 80 -11.38 -0.25 9.16
C GLY A 80 -12.12 -1.45 8.56
N GLY A 81 -11.72 -2.68 8.89
CA GLY A 81 -12.28 -3.90 8.32
C GLY A 81 -13.81 -3.95 8.36
N ARG A 82 -14.45 -4.06 7.19
CA ARG A 82 -15.89 -4.13 6.97
C ARG A 82 -16.23 -4.87 5.69
N GLU A 83 -17.47 -5.25 5.52
CA GLU A 83 -17.97 -5.84 4.28
C GLU A 83 -17.84 -4.87 3.09
N GLY A 84 -17.39 -5.37 1.96
CA GLY A 84 -17.21 -4.59 0.74
C GLY A 84 -15.97 -3.69 0.74
N LEU A 85 -15.05 -3.86 1.71
CA LEU A 85 -13.79 -3.15 1.73
C LEU A 85 -12.65 -4.05 1.28
N TYR A 86 -11.93 -3.65 0.24
CA TYR A 86 -10.60 -4.14 -0.10
C TYR A 86 -9.57 -3.07 0.26
N ARG A 87 -8.57 -3.42 1.07
CA ARG A 87 -7.51 -2.48 1.47
C ARG A 87 -6.15 -3.15 1.44
N GLN A 88 -5.17 -2.47 0.86
CA GLN A 88 -3.77 -2.85 0.83
C GLN A 88 -2.94 -1.78 1.53
N GLU A 89 -2.30 -2.14 2.62
CA GLU A 89 -1.39 -1.27 3.37
C GLU A 89 -0.02 -1.25 2.70
N TYR A 90 0.59 -0.07 2.57
CA TYR A 90 1.94 0.09 2.02
C TYR A 90 3.01 0.12 3.09
N THR A 91 2.62 0.28 4.35
CA THR A 91 3.53 0.32 5.48
C THR A 91 3.16 -0.74 6.51
N SER A 92 4.09 -1.07 7.40
CA SER A 92 3.82 -1.95 8.54
C SER A 92 2.95 -1.29 9.64
N THR A 93 2.62 -0.01 9.51
CA THR A 93 1.68 0.69 10.38
C THR A 93 0.33 0.74 9.71
N LEU A 94 -0.62 -0.02 10.25
CA LEU A 94 -1.98 -0.10 9.71
C LEU A 94 -2.69 1.25 9.85
N GLY A 95 -3.50 1.60 8.84
CA GLY A 95 -4.24 2.86 8.80
C GLY A 95 -3.45 4.05 8.28
N GLY A 96 -2.20 3.83 7.82
CA GLY A 96 -1.38 4.83 7.16
C GLY A 96 -1.54 4.83 5.63
N ASP A 97 -0.40 4.89 4.94
CA ASP A 97 -0.36 4.86 3.48
C ASP A 97 -0.91 3.54 2.93
N ALA A 98 -1.90 3.64 2.03
CA ALA A 98 -2.64 2.49 1.54
C ALA A 98 -3.37 2.75 0.22
N ALA A 99 -3.79 1.70 -0.46
CA ALA A 99 -4.86 1.73 -1.45
C ALA A 99 -6.12 1.05 -0.87
N GLU A 100 -7.27 1.67 -1.07
CA GLU A 100 -8.56 1.19 -0.56
C GLU A 100 -9.63 1.25 -1.64
N TYR A 101 -10.36 0.16 -1.85
CA TYR A 101 -11.57 0.13 -2.68
C TYR A 101 -12.78 -0.17 -1.81
N ASP A 102 -13.79 0.68 -1.88
CA ASP A 102 -15.07 0.52 -1.18
C ASP A 102 -16.18 0.21 -2.20
N GLU A 103 -16.73 -0.99 -2.13
CA GLU A 103 -17.80 -1.44 -3.02
C GLU A 103 -19.10 -0.64 -2.85
N LYS A 104 -19.39 -0.14 -1.64
CA LYS A 104 -20.64 0.60 -1.37
C LYS A 104 -20.68 1.93 -2.09
N THR A 105 -19.52 2.59 -2.20
CA THR A 105 -19.38 3.88 -2.85
C THR A 105 -18.80 3.77 -4.25
N ALA A 106 -18.40 2.56 -4.67
CA ALA A 106 -17.64 2.29 -5.90
C ALA A 106 -16.46 3.26 -6.05
N SER A 107 -15.70 3.44 -4.98
CA SER A 107 -14.57 4.37 -4.95
C SER A 107 -13.26 3.66 -4.70
N LEU A 108 -12.22 4.07 -5.44
CA LEU A 108 -10.83 3.71 -5.17
C LEU A 108 -10.11 4.94 -4.62
N THR A 109 -9.49 4.80 -3.45
CA THR A 109 -8.65 5.83 -2.83
C THR A 109 -7.24 5.31 -2.68
N ILE A 110 -6.25 6.09 -3.11
CA ILE A 110 -4.83 5.84 -2.88
C ILE A 110 -4.30 6.99 -2.03
N GLN A 111 -3.73 6.66 -0.88
CA GLN A 111 -3.17 7.65 0.04
C GLN A 111 -1.70 7.32 0.31
N ALA A 112 -0.83 8.29 0.12
CA ALA A 112 0.60 8.18 0.45
C ALA A 112 1.23 9.55 0.66
N GLY A 113 2.10 9.67 1.68
CA GLY A 113 2.88 10.88 1.92
C GLY A 113 2.06 12.15 2.16
N GLY A 114 0.84 12.04 2.67
CA GLY A 114 -0.07 13.16 2.89
C GLY A 114 -0.84 13.61 1.65
N CYS A 115 -0.65 12.93 0.50
CA CYS A 115 -1.44 13.13 -0.72
C CYS A 115 -2.50 12.04 -0.85
N THR A 116 -3.63 12.38 -1.51
CA THR A 116 -4.71 11.44 -1.80
C THR A 116 -5.17 11.54 -3.24
N ILE A 117 -5.34 10.39 -3.90
CA ILE A 117 -6.00 10.29 -5.21
C ILE A 117 -7.27 9.48 -5.01
N THR A 118 -8.41 10.02 -5.43
CA THR A 118 -9.71 9.34 -5.34
C THR A 118 -10.36 9.23 -6.71
N LEU A 119 -10.78 8.02 -7.07
CA LEU A 119 -11.58 7.73 -8.25
C LEU A 119 -12.99 7.35 -7.77
N ALA A 120 -13.97 8.19 -8.05
CA ALA A 120 -15.37 7.96 -7.66
C ALA A 120 -16.34 8.74 -8.56
N GLY A 121 -17.51 8.17 -8.87
CA GLY A 121 -18.55 8.87 -9.60
C GLY A 121 -18.13 9.40 -10.98
N GLY A 122 -17.21 8.71 -11.67
CA GLY A 122 -16.69 9.14 -12.97
C GLY A 122 -15.67 10.30 -12.88
N LYS A 123 -15.20 10.64 -11.69
CA LYS A 123 -14.26 11.74 -11.44
C LYS A 123 -12.97 11.22 -10.79
N VAL A 124 -11.86 11.84 -11.16
CA VAL A 124 -10.58 11.72 -10.42
C VAL A 124 -10.37 13.00 -9.64
N THR A 125 -10.13 12.86 -8.34
CA THR A 125 -9.76 13.97 -7.45
C THR A 125 -8.35 13.74 -6.93
N VAL A 126 -7.51 14.77 -7.00
CA VAL A 126 -6.16 14.76 -6.41
C VAL A 126 -6.13 15.83 -5.32
N ASP A 127 -5.87 15.41 -4.09
CA ASP A 127 -5.58 16.26 -2.95
C ASP A 127 -4.09 16.17 -2.64
N ALA A 128 -3.37 17.25 -2.92
CA ALA A 128 -1.92 17.35 -2.75
C ALA A 128 -1.61 18.74 -2.17
N PRO A 129 -1.50 18.87 -0.83
CA PRO A 129 -1.33 20.14 -0.16
C PRO A 129 -0.12 20.97 -0.61
N SER A 130 0.93 20.29 -1.09
CA SER A 130 2.12 20.96 -1.64
C SER A 130 2.06 21.20 -3.16
N GLY A 131 0.93 20.87 -3.80
CA GLY A 131 0.71 21.05 -5.24
C GLY A 131 0.95 19.79 -6.06
N VAL A 132 0.63 19.89 -7.35
CA VAL A 132 0.83 18.87 -8.38
C VAL A 132 1.80 19.41 -9.41
N GLU A 133 2.94 18.75 -9.60
CA GLU A 133 3.89 19.08 -10.65
C GLU A 133 3.66 18.18 -11.87
N VAL A 134 3.57 18.81 -13.04
CA VAL A 134 3.46 18.13 -14.34
C VAL A 134 4.69 18.46 -15.16
N THR A 135 5.56 17.48 -15.38
CA THR A 135 6.86 17.68 -16.05
C THR A 135 6.78 17.74 -17.57
N THR A 136 5.59 17.51 -18.15
CA THR A 136 5.38 17.53 -19.59
C THR A 136 4.14 18.38 -19.92
N THR A 137 3.30 17.95 -20.84
CA THR A 137 2.13 18.67 -21.32
C THR A 137 0.86 18.18 -20.62
N VAL A 138 -0.01 19.12 -20.25
CA VAL A 138 -1.40 18.82 -19.88
C VAL A 138 -2.29 19.10 -21.08
N THR A 139 -3.02 18.08 -21.55
CA THR A 139 -4.01 18.22 -22.62
C THR A 139 -5.41 18.06 -22.01
N ALA A 140 -6.21 19.10 -22.11
CA ALA A 140 -7.62 19.07 -21.74
C ALA A 140 -8.48 19.06 -23.01
N ALA A 141 -9.40 18.10 -23.12
CA ALA A 141 -10.28 18.01 -24.31
C ALA A 141 -11.29 19.15 -24.40
N THR A 142 -11.63 19.76 -23.27
CA THR A 142 -12.68 20.78 -23.20
C THR A 142 -12.17 22.07 -22.58
N GLU A 143 -11.73 22.03 -21.33
CA GLU A 143 -11.42 23.25 -20.56
C GLU A 143 -10.48 22.97 -19.39
N VAL A 144 -9.67 23.95 -19.04
CA VAL A 144 -8.94 24.00 -17.76
C VAL A 144 -9.46 25.17 -16.95
N ILE A 145 -9.90 24.93 -15.73
CA ILE A 145 -10.49 25.91 -14.85
C ILE A 145 -9.59 26.09 -13.61
N ALA A 146 -9.14 27.33 -13.39
CA ALA A 146 -8.41 27.72 -12.19
C ALA A 146 -9.27 28.70 -11.37
N GLY A 147 -9.92 28.21 -10.32
CA GLY A 147 -10.92 29.02 -9.58
C GLY A 147 -12.10 29.41 -10.47
N ALA A 148 -12.28 30.69 -10.76
CA ALA A 148 -13.30 31.20 -11.68
C ALA A 148 -12.78 31.44 -13.10
N ILE A 149 -11.49 31.26 -13.35
CA ILE A 149 -10.85 31.55 -14.63
C ILE A 149 -10.86 30.31 -15.50
N LYS A 150 -11.43 30.44 -16.70
CA LYS A 150 -11.42 29.43 -17.75
C LYS A 150 -10.30 29.74 -18.74
N LEU A 151 -9.41 28.78 -19.00
CA LEU A 151 -8.23 29.00 -19.82
C LEU A 151 -8.59 29.42 -21.27
N THR A 152 -9.65 28.85 -21.85
CA THR A 152 -10.09 29.13 -23.22
C THR A 152 -10.87 30.45 -23.35
N GLN A 153 -11.29 31.08 -22.26
CA GLN A 153 -12.22 32.24 -22.26
C GLN A 153 -11.68 33.44 -21.51
N HIS A 154 -10.50 33.37 -20.88
CA HIS A 154 -9.99 34.50 -20.13
C HIS A 154 -9.40 35.59 -21.06
N THR A 155 -9.54 36.83 -20.68
CA THR A 155 -8.98 38.00 -21.35
C THR A 155 -8.10 38.76 -20.40
N HIS A 156 -7.24 39.63 -20.92
CA HIS A 156 -6.43 40.53 -20.12
C HIS A 156 -6.77 41.98 -20.49
N THR A 157 -6.89 42.83 -19.50
CA THR A 157 -7.07 44.28 -19.73
C THR A 157 -5.70 44.92 -19.77
N GLY A 158 -5.35 45.51 -20.91
CA GLY A 158 -4.10 46.28 -21.09
C GLY A 158 -4.36 47.74 -21.32
N VAL A 159 -3.29 48.53 -21.48
CA VAL A 159 -3.34 49.99 -21.74
C VAL A 159 -4.08 50.34 -23.03
N HIS A 160 -4.18 49.40 -23.96
CA HIS A 160 -4.83 49.55 -25.29
C HIS A 160 -6.18 48.80 -25.39
N GLY A 161 -6.77 48.37 -24.28
CA GLY A 161 -8.03 47.62 -24.25
C GLY A 161 -7.86 46.14 -23.86
N GLU A 162 -8.94 45.35 -23.99
CA GLU A 162 -8.93 43.92 -23.72
C GLU A 162 -8.24 43.12 -24.84
N THR A 163 -7.55 42.05 -24.47
CA THR A 163 -7.01 41.10 -25.43
C THR A 163 -8.11 40.18 -25.92
N SER A 164 -7.91 39.52 -27.09
CA SER A 164 -8.76 38.43 -27.52
C SER A 164 -8.56 37.20 -26.63
N ASN A 165 -9.52 36.26 -26.66
CA ASN A 165 -9.38 34.97 -26.03
C ASN A 165 -8.14 34.25 -26.58
N PRO A 166 -7.51 33.36 -25.80
CA PRO A 166 -6.46 32.49 -26.30
C PRO A 166 -6.99 31.62 -27.45
N HIS A 167 -6.16 31.38 -28.43
CA HIS A 167 -6.47 30.55 -29.61
C HIS A 167 -5.94 29.14 -29.43
#